data_66e35e96723c474c6e698a655bd9e259
#
_entry.id   66e35e96723c474c6e698a655bd9e259
#
_cell.length_a   1.000
_cell.length_b   1.000
_cell.length_c   1.000
_cell.angle_alpha   90.00
_cell.angle_beta   90.00
_cell.angle_gamma   90.00
#
_symmetry.space_group_name_H-M   'P 1'
#
loop_
_entity.id
_entity.type
_entity.pdbx_description
1 polymer ?
#
loop_
_entity_poly.entity_id
_entity_poly.type
_entity_poly.pdbx_seq_one_letter_code
_entity_poly.pdbx_strand_id
1 'polypeptide(L)'
;MTRGLVLLAGCVVVAVAVLVATWWLIGPLDEPDGWLYIIRPPDFPGHLELAVGIVAVVVIGSASLWAIFEHRSGRLPRGWSTVAVLLAFAGFMTAGILRVVTAATYGANIGGGLLILFGSPFVGLSLVAAILMSVRLLRSAPRRND
;
A
#
# COMPACT_ATOMS: atom_id res chain seq x y z
N MET A 1 -9.05 21.68 10.56
CA MET A 1 -7.99 21.26 9.60
C MET A 1 -7.13 20.11 10.12
N THR A 2 -6.71 20.11 11.36
CA THR A 2 -5.83 19.09 11.98
C THR A 2 -6.35 17.64 11.89
N ARG A 3 -7.64 17.39 12.20
CA ARG A 3 -8.19 16.02 12.20
C ARG A 3 -8.17 15.38 10.80
N GLY A 4 -8.49 16.13 9.74
CA GLY A 4 -8.45 15.61 8.38
C GLY A 4 -7.04 15.23 7.92
N LEU A 5 -6.02 16.01 8.30
CA LEU A 5 -4.63 15.71 8.01
C LEU A 5 -4.15 14.46 8.76
N VAL A 6 -4.58 14.29 10.02
CA VAL A 6 -4.25 13.08 10.80
C VAL A 6 -4.87 11.83 10.15
N LEU A 7 -6.13 11.91 9.70
CA LEU A 7 -6.77 10.81 8.98
C LEU A 7 -6.06 10.48 7.65
N LEU A 8 -5.66 11.50 6.90
CA LEU A 8 -4.89 11.31 5.66
C LEU A 8 -3.55 10.64 5.95
N ALA A 9 -2.80 11.13 6.94
CA ALA A 9 -1.54 10.52 7.35
C ALA A 9 -1.73 9.05 7.77
N GLY A 10 -2.79 8.74 8.53
CA GLY A 10 -3.15 7.36 8.87
C GLY A 10 -3.41 6.48 7.65
N CYS A 11 -4.16 6.99 6.65
CA CYS A 11 -4.40 6.27 5.41
C CYS A 11 -3.10 5.98 4.63
N VAL A 12 -2.18 6.95 4.59
CA VAL A 12 -0.86 6.77 3.95
C VAL A 12 -0.02 5.73 4.68
N VAL A 13 0.02 5.78 6.02
CA VAL A 13 0.73 4.78 6.84
C VAL A 13 0.19 3.38 6.58
N VAL A 14 -1.13 3.20 6.52
CA VAL A 14 -1.76 1.91 6.17
C VAL A 14 -1.37 1.46 4.76
N ALA A 15 -1.36 2.35 3.78
CA ALA A 15 -0.97 2.03 2.41
C ALA A 15 0.48 1.53 2.32
N VAL A 16 1.40 2.20 3.01
CA VAL A 16 2.81 1.78 3.10
C VAL A 16 2.93 0.44 3.82
N ALA A 17 2.20 0.26 4.92
CA ALA A 17 2.20 -1.01 5.65
C ALA A 17 1.66 -2.16 4.78
N VAL A 18 0.60 -1.93 3.99
CA VAL A 18 0.07 -2.93 3.04
C VAL A 18 1.11 -3.27 1.97
N LEU A 19 1.79 -2.27 1.41
CA LEU A 19 2.87 -2.48 0.44
C LEU A 19 3.96 -3.38 1.05
N VAL A 20 4.45 -3.04 2.23
CA VAL A 20 5.52 -3.79 2.92
C VAL A 20 5.07 -5.20 3.30
N ALA A 21 3.87 -5.35 3.87
CA ALA A 21 3.33 -6.65 4.23
C ALA A 21 3.13 -7.55 3.01
N THR A 22 2.63 -7.00 1.91
CA THR A 22 2.44 -7.74 0.65
C THR A 22 3.78 -8.19 0.08
N TRP A 23 4.78 -7.30 0.06
CA TRP A 23 6.13 -7.64 -0.36
C TRP A 23 6.71 -8.80 0.46
N TRP A 24 6.57 -8.73 1.78
CA TRP A 24 7.06 -9.75 2.69
C TRP A 24 6.30 -11.08 2.56
N LEU A 25 4.96 -11.05 2.46
CA LEU A 25 4.11 -12.25 2.36
C LEU A 25 4.32 -13.02 1.06
N ILE A 26 4.57 -12.34 -0.05
CA ILE A 26 4.88 -13.01 -1.32
C ILE A 26 6.22 -13.75 -1.21
N GLY A 27 7.13 -13.27 -0.34
CA GLY A 27 8.45 -13.87 -0.15
C GLY A 27 9.37 -13.70 -1.36
N PRO A 28 10.62 -14.16 -1.28
CA PRO A 28 11.54 -14.14 -2.40
C PRO A 28 11.04 -15.07 -3.51
N LEU A 29 11.04 -14.56 -4.74
CA LEU A 29 10.79 -15.32 -5.96
C LEU A 29 12.13 -15.70 -6.58
N ASP A 30 13.01 -16.29 -5.75
CA ASP A 30 14.36 -16.68 -6.13
C ASP A 30 14.34 -18.11 -6.65
N GLU A 31 15.04 -18.32 -7.74
CA GLU A 31 15.25 -19.64 -8.34
C GLU A 31 16.74 -20.00 -8.35
N PRO A 32 17.07 -21.31 -8.47
CA PRO A 32 18.46 -21.77 -8.36
C PRO A 32 19.39 -21.22 -9.45
N ASP A 33 20.68 -21.44 -9.25
CA ASP A 33 21.81 -20.96 -10.04
C ASP A 33 21.57 -20.90 -11.56
N GLY A 34 21.83 -19.74 -12.16
CA GLY A 34 21.77 -19.51 -13.61
C GLY A 34 20.67 -18.57 -14.08
N TRP A 35 19.82 -18.11 -13.17
CA TRP A 35 18.75 -17.17 -13.49
C TRP A 35 19.23 -15.71 -13.40
N LEU A 36 18.69 -14.86 -14.29
CA LEU A 36 19.06 -13.46 -14.39
C LEU A 36 18.02 -12.56 -13.74
N TYR A 37 18.49 -11.61 -12.93
CA TYR A 37 17.67 -10.52 -12.42
C TYR A 37 17.73 -9.33 -13.38
N ILE A 38 16.60 -8.81 -13.82
CA ILE A 38 16.54 -7.52 -14.52
C ILE A 38 16.75 -6.39 -13.53
N ILE A 39 16.10 -6.50 -12.36
CA ILE A 39 16.28 -5.59 -11.23
C ILE A 39 16.48 -6.48 -10.00
N ARG A 40 17.67 -6.41 -9.41
CA ARG A 40 17.98 -7.19 -8.22
C ARG A 40 17.17 -6.63 -7.03
N PRO A 41 16.46 -7.51 -6.28
CA PRO A 41 15.80 -7.06 -5.05
C PRO A 41 16.85 -6.56 -4.05
N PRO A 42 16.52 -5.59 -3.19
CA PRO A 42 17.42 -5.16 -2.14
C PRO A 42 17.69 -6.31 -1.16
N ASP A 43 18.96 -6.55 -0.87
CA ASP A 43 19.41 -7.54 0.11
C ASP A 43 19.22 -6.99 1.52
N PHE A 44 18.20 -7.48 2.22
CA PHE A 44 18.01 -7.20 3.64
C PHE A 44 18.41 -8.42 4.47
N PRO A 45 19.08 -8.22 5.63
CA PRO A 45 19.25 -9.29 6.59
C PRO A 45 17.88 -9.91 6.97
N GLY A 46 17.75 -11.25 6.90
CA GLY A 46 16.45 -11.92 7.05
C GLY A 46 15.71 -11.59 8.35
N HIS A 47 16.44 -11.30 9.45
CA HIS A 47 15.83 -10.85 10.72
C HIS A 47 15.18 -9.46 10.61
N LEU A 48 15.74 -8.54 9.79
CA LEU A 48 15.15 -7.22 9.54
C LEU A 48 13.93 -7.33 8.63
N GLU A 49 13.99 -8.15 7.60
CA GLU A 49 12.86 -8.39 6.71
C GLU A 49 11.67 -8.98 7.49
N LEU A 50 11.91 -9.97 8.34
CA LEU A 50 10.91 -10.55 9.22
C LEU A 50 10.32 -9.50 10.19
N ALA A 51 11.18 -8.73 10.86
CA ALA A 51 10.73 -7.70 11.81
C ALA A 51 9.86 -6.64 11.14
N VAL A 52 10.28 -6.14 9.99
CA VAL A 52 9.54 -5.13 9.21
C VAL A 52 8.21 -5.70 8.71
N GLY A 53 8.18 -6.94 8.24
CA GLY A 53 6.95 -7.62 7.84
C GLY A 53 5.95 -7.77 8.99
N ILE A 54 6.41 -8.23 10.16
CA ILE A 54 5.56 -8.34 11.37
C ILE A 54 5.02 -6.97 11.79
N VAL A 55 5.87 -5.94 11.84
CA VAL A 55 5.45 -4.57 12.19
C VAL A 55 4.38 -4.08 11.21
N ALA A 56 4.54 -4.32 9.91
CA ALA A 56 3.56 -3.92 8.91
C ALA A 56 2.20 -4.61 9.14
N VAL A 57 2.18 -5.91 9.43
CA VAL A 57 0.94 -6.65 9.75
C VAL A 57 0.27 -6.11 11.01
N VAL A 58 1.05 -5.82 12.06
CA VAL A 58 0.53 -5.25 13.31
C VAL A 58 -0.07 -3.86 13.06
N VAL A 59 0.59 -3.02 12.26
CA VAL A 59 0.06 -1.69 11.89
C VAL A 59 -1.26 -1.82 11.13
N ILE A 60 -1.35 -2.71 10.15
CA ILE A 60 -2.60 -2.95 9.39
C ILE A 60 -3.71 -3.43 10.32
N GLY A 61 -3.42 -4.41 11.18
CA GLY A 61 -4.39 -4.95 12.12
C GLY A 61 -4.91 -3.90 13.10
N SER A 62 -4.02 -3.14 13.70
CA SER A 62 -4.35 -2.06 14.65
C SER A 62 -5.17 -0.95 13.99
N ALA A 63 -4.75 -0.51 12.80
CA ALA A 63 -5.47 0.52 12.04
C ALA A 63 -6.86 0.04 11.60
N SER A 64 -6.99 -1.23 11.20
CA SER A 64 -8.27 -1.83 10.82
C SER A 64 -9.23 -1.91 12.00
N LEU A 65 -8.76 -2.37 13.16
CA LEU A 65 -9.55 -2.40 14.38
C LEU A 65 -10.00 -1.00 14.79
N TRP A 66 -9.07 -0.04 14.80
CA TRP A 66 -9.39 1.35 15.10
C TRP A 66 -10.44 1.92 14.13
N ALA A 67 -10.29 1.69 12.83
CA ALA A 67 -11.24 2.14 11.82
C ALA A 67 -12.64 1.52 12.01
N ILE A 68 -12.73 0.24 12.40
CA ILE A 68 -14.00 -0.45 12.69
C ILE A 68 -14.67 0.21 13.91
N PHE A 69 -13.92 0.48 14.99
CA PHE A 69 -14.48 1.14 16.18
C PHE A 69 -14.96 2.56 15.88
N GLU A 70 -14.16 3.36 15.17
CA GLU A 70 -14.53 4.72 14.79
C GLU A 70 -15.72 4.76 13.81
N HIS A 71 -15.81 3.77 12.92
CA HIS A 71 -16.94 3.65 12.01
C HIS A 71 -18.24 3.28 12.76
N ARG A 72 -18.16 2.31 13.68
CA ARG A 72 -19.31 1.90 14.50
C ARG A 72 -19.80 3.02 15.44
N SER A 73 -18.88 3.83 15.95
CA SER A 73 -19.22 5.01 16.78
C SER A 73 -19.70 6.23 15.98
N GLY A 74 -19.78 6.13 14.65
CA GLY A 74 -20.19 7.23 13.76
C GLY A 74 -19.18 8.39 13.67
N ARG A 75 -17.99 8.21 14.24
CA ARG A 75 -16.97 9.27 14.28
C ARG A 75 -16.12 9.34 13.01
N LEU A 76 -15.99 8.22 12.26
CA LEU A 76 -15.23 8.18 11.02
C LEU A 76 -16.18 8.51 9.85
N PRO A 77 -15.98 9.61 9.13
CA PRO A 77 -16.74 9.91 7.92
C PRO A 77 -16.50 8.83 6.86
N ARG A 78 -17.57 8.33 6.24
CA ARG A 78 -17.51 7.24 5.24
C ARG A 78 -16.50 7.48 4.11
N GLY A 79 -16.30 8.72 3.69
CA GLY A 79 -15.36 9.07 2.64
C GLY A 79 -13.90 8.71 2.98
N TRP A 80 -13.48 8.77 4.23
CA TRP A 80 -12.12 8.41 4.65
C TRP A 80 -11.85 6.90 4.57
N SER A 81 -12.87 6.08 4.82
CA SER A 81 -12.74 4.63 4.61
C SER A 81 -12.47 4.29 3.14
N THR A 82 -13.13 5.00 2.21
CA THR A 82 -12.89 4.82 0.77
C THR A 82 -11.46 5.26 0.38
N VAL A 83 -10.98 6.38 0.92
CA VAL A 83 -9.59 6.81 0.71
C VAL A 83 -8.60 5.75 1.20
N ALA A 84 -8.83 5.20 2.40
CA ALA A 84 -7.96 4.16 2.96
C ALA A 84 -7.93 2.91 2.07
N VAL A 85 -9.10 2.45 1.58
CA VAL A 85 -9.20 1.28 0.68
C VAL A 85 -8.48 1.53 -0.65
N LEU A 86 -8.67 2.70 -1.26
CA LEU A 86 -8.01 3.04 -2.52
C LEU A 86 -6.47 3.07 -2.38
N LEU A 87 -5.97 3.67 -1.29
CA LEU A 87 -4.54 3.73 -1.02
C LEU A 87 -3.97 2.35 -0.65
N ALA A 88 -4.69 1.55 0.14
CA ALA A 88 -4.29 0.17 0.45
C ALA A 88 -4.24 -0.70 -0.81
N PHE A 89 -5.22 -0.57 -1.71
CA PHE A 89 -5.23 -1.26 -3.00
C PHE A 89 -4.04 -0.84 -3.87
N ALA A 90 -3.74 0.46 -3.95
CA ALA A 90 -2.56 0.95 -4.66
C ALA A 90 -1.27 0.37 -4.08
N GLY A 91 -1.13 0.32 -2.75
CA GLY A 91 0.02 -0.29 -2.07
C GLY A 91 0.16 -1.78 -2.38
N PHE A 92 -0.95 -2.53 -2.30
CA PHE A 92 -0.99 -3.95 -2.64
C PHE A 92 -0.55 -4.23 -4.09
N MET A 93 -1.14 -3.52 -5.05
CA MET A 93 -0.80 -3.67 -6.47
C MET A 93 0.65 -3.29 -6.75
N THR A 94 1.14 -2.19 -6.14
CA THR A 94 2.53 -1.76 -6.30
C THR A 94 3.51 -2.81 -5.79
N ALA A 95 3.25 -3.40 -4.61
CA ALA A 95 4.09 -4.45 -4.06
C ALA A 95 4.12 -5.69 -4.96
N GLY A 96 2.95 -6.12 -5.48
CA GLY A 96 2.85 -7.24 -6.41
C GLY A 96 3.63 -7.00 -7.70
N ILE A 97 3.49 -5.82 -8.31
CA ILE A 97 4.24 -5.42 -9.51
C ILE A 97 5.76 -5.46 -9.22
N LEU A 98 6.20 -4.79 -8.15
CA LEU A 98 7.60 -4.74 -7.76
C LEU A 98 8.17 -6.15 -7.53
N ARG A 99 7.41 -7.03 -6.86
CA ARG A 99 7.87 -8.38 -6.55
C ARG A 99 8.09 -9.22 -7.81
N VAL A 100 7.17 -9.15 -8.77
CA VAL A 100 7.31 -9.89 -10.04
C VAL A 100 8.40 -9.28 -10.93
N VAL A 101 8.55 -7.95 -10.93
CA VAL A 101 9.62 -7.28 -11.72
C VAL A 101 11.00 -7.60 -11.17
N THR A 102 11.13 -7.78 -9.86
CA THR A 102 12.40 -8.15 -9.19
C THR A 102 12.60 -9.67 -9.09
N ALA A 103 11.69 -10.50 -9.62
CA ALA A 103 11.86 -11.94 -9.64
C ALA A 103 12.99 -12.37 -10.59
N ALA A 104 13.74 -13.39 -10.18
CA ALA A 104 14.67 -14.06 -11.06
C ALA A 104 13.92 -14.78 -12.19
N THR A 105 14.42 -14.66 -13.43
CA THR A 105 13.78 -15.30 -14.59
C THR A 105 14.81 -15.87 -15.54
N TYR A 106 14.44 -16.92 -16.25
CA TYR A 106 15.24 -17.46 -17.34
C TYR A 106 14.88 -16.72 -18.63
N GLY A 107 15.68 -15.69 -18.98
CA GLY A 107 15.42 -14.84 -20.13
C GLY A 107 14.63 -13.57 -19.78
N ALA A 108 13.72 -13.12 -20.66
CA ALA A 108 12.98 -11.89 -20.46
C ALA A 108 11.84 -12.06 -19.41
N ASN A 109 11.75 -11.13 -18.49
CA ASN A 109 10.64 -11.09 -17.50
C ASN A 109 9.36 -10.53 -18.16
N ILE A 110 8.71 -11.36 -19.00
CA ILE A 110 7.48 -11.00 -19.71
C ILE A 110 6.34 -10.73 -18.71
N GLY A 111 6.26 -11.53 -17.63
CA GLY A 111 5.26 -11.37 -16.58
C GLY A 111 5.36 -10.01 -15.88
N GLY A 112 6.59 -9.58 -15.55
CA GLY A 112 6.85 -8.26 -14.99
C GLY A 112 6.45 -7.13 -15.94
N GLY A 113 6.79 -7.25 -17.22
CA GLY A 113 6.39 -6.29 -18.26
C GLY A 113 4.86 -6.17 -18.40
N LEU A 114 4.15 -7.28 -18.44
CA LEU A 114 2.69 -7.29 -18.49
C LEU A 114 2.05 -6.69 -17.24
N LEU A 115 2.58 -7.00 -16.05
CA LEU A 115 2.09 -6.40 -14.80
C LEU A 115 2.34 -4.89 -14.74
N ILE A 116 3.47 -4.40 -15.24
CA ILE A 116 3.68 -2.95 -15.37
C ILE A 116 2.64 -2.36 -16.32
N LEU A 117 2.48 -2.93 -17.51
CA LEU A 117 1.61 -2.38 -18.52
C LEU A 117 0.14 -2.33 -18.09
N PHE A 118 -0.36 -3.41 -17.50
CA PHE A 118 -1.77 -3.53 -17.10
C PHE A 118 -2.03 -3.13 -15.66
N GLY A 119 -1.08 -3.32 -14.75
CA GLY A 119 -1.24 -3.01 -13.32
C GLY A 119 -1.05 -1.54 -12.99
N SER A 120 -0.09 -0.86 -13.64
CA SER A 120 0.20 0.55 -13.34
C SER A 120 -0.98 1.51 -13.56
N PRO A 121 -1.85 1.34 -14.58
CA PRO A 121 -3.04 2.16 -14.72
C PRO A 121 -3.99 2.06 -13.50
N PHE A 122 -4.16 0.86 -12.93
CA PHE A 122 -5.00 0.68 -11.74
C PHE A 122 -4.40 1.37 -10.51
N VAL A 123 -3.07 1.30 -10.35
CA VAL A 123 -2.36 2.05 -9.30
C VAL A 123 -2.58 3.55 -9.49
N GLY A 124 -2.34 4.06 -10.71
CA GLY A 124 -2.52 5.47 -11.05
C GLY A 124 -3.94 5.97 -10.80
N LEU A 125 -4.95 5.25 -11.28
CA LEU A 125 -6.36 5.60 -11.09
C LEU A 125 -6.74 5.60 -9.60
N SER A 126 -6.28 4.61 -8.82
CA SER A 126 -6.54 4.53 -7.39
C SER A 126 -5.92 5.71 -6.63
N LEU A 127 -4.69 6.10 -6.97
CA LEU A 127 -4.02 7.25 -6.38
C LEU A 127 -4.72 8.56 -6.73
N VAL A 128 -5.08 8.77 -7.99
CA VAL A 128 -5.83 9.96 -8.44
C VAL A 128 -7.17 10.05 -7.72
N ALA A 129 -7.94 8.95 -7.67
CA ALA A 129 -9.21 8.91 -6.96
C ALA A 129 -9.05 9.21 -5.47
N ALA A 130 -8.03 8.63 -4.80
CA ALA A 130 -7.74 8.88 -3.40
C ALA A 130 -7.39 10.35 -3.14
N ILE A 131 -6.57 10.96 -4.00
CA ILE A 131 -6.18 12.38 -3.90
C ILE A 131 -7.41 13.28 -4.06
N LEU A 132 -8.21 13.07 -5.11
CA LEU A 132 -9.40 13.88 -5.36
C LEU A 132 -10.42 13.78 -4.20
N MET A 133 -10.64 12.58 -3.66
CA MET A 133 -11.50 12.39 -2.50
C MET A 133 -10.94 13.06 -1.26
N SER A 134 -9.64 12.93 -0.99
CA SER A 134 -8.99 13.56 0.16
C SER A 134 -9.12 15.07 0.11
N VAL A 135 -8.86 15.69 -1.05
CA VAL A 135 -9.01 17.13 -1.24
C VAL A 135 -10.46 17.58 -0.99
N ARG A 136 -11.46 16.83 -1.50
CA ARG A 136 -12.87 17.13 -1.25
C ARG A 136 -13.21 17.06 0.24
N LEU A 137 -12.78 15.99 0.93
CA LEU A 137 -13.02 15.80 2.35
C LEU A 137 -12.35 16.87 3.23
N LEU A 138 -11.14 17.29 2.87
CA LEU A 138 -10.43 18.35 3.58
C LEU A 138 -11.10 19.73 3.38
N ARG A 139 -11.65 20.02 2.20
CA ARG A 139 -12.35 21.26 1.89
C ARG A 139 -13.75 21.32 2.49
N SER A 140 -14.45 20.20 2.59
CA SER A 140 -15.81 20.11 3.17
C SER A 140 -15.81 20.08 4.71
N ALA A 141 -14.66 20.01 5.36
CA ALA A 141 -14.57 20.13 6.82
C ALA A 141 -15.06 21.52 7.24
N PRO A 142 -16.10 21.64 8.11
CA PRO A 142 -16.60 22.93 8.55
C PRO A 142 -15.47 23.72 9.19
N ARG A 143 -15.27 24.97 8.71
CA ARG A 143 -14.40 25.94 9.38
C ARG A 143 -15.03 26.18 10.75
N ARG A 144 -14.39 25.69 11.79
CA ARG A 144 -14.72 26.10 13.15
C ARG A 144 -14.41 27.60 13.21
N ASN A 145 -15.46 28.40 13.21
CA ASN A 145 -15.36 29.80 13.58
C ASN A 145 -15.08 29.79 15.09
N ASP A 146 -13.82 30.00 15.47
CA ASP A 146 -13.41 30.29 16.85
C ASP A 146 -13.80 31.73 17.19
#